data_db19dce532700c6b78ccf132deaf06ba
#
_entry.id   db19dce532700c6b78ccf132deaf06ba
#
_cell.length_a   1.000
_cell.length_b   1.000
_cell.length_c   1.000
_cell.angle_alpha   90.00
_cell.angle_beta   90.00
_cell.angle_gamma   90.00
#
_symmetry.space_group_name_H-M   'P 1'
#
loop_
_entity.id
_entity.type
_entity.pdbx_description
1 polymer ?
#
loop_
_entity_poly.entity_id
_entity_poly.type
_entity_poly.pdbx_seq_one_letter_code
_entity_poly.pdbx_strand_id
1 'polypeptide(L)'
;MLDLTEKTLQSHEVYRGRIIRVRNDEVLLPNGEHGWREVVDHPGGVGILAFDDQGRVALVRQFRYAMQQELWELPAGKLEQGEDPFEAAKRELEEECGLTADHYTSLGEFYPTVGYDTEIIYTWVATGLHETHMHLDADEFLTPDR
;
A
#
# COMPACT_ATOMS: atom_id res chain seq x y z
N MET A 1 12.39 29.04 -11.96
CA MET A 1 12.37 27.95 -10.96
C MET A 1 13.43 26.97 -11.38
N LEU A 2 14.27 26.45 -10.47
CA LEU A 2 15.29 25.44 -10.81
C LEU A 2 14.57 24.13 -11.17
N ASP A 3 14.96 23.51 -12.28
CA ASP A 3 14.51 22.15 -12.64
C ASP A 3 15.28 21.15 -11.76
N LEU A 4 14.55 20.41 -10.94
CA LEU A 4 15.11 19.39 -10.03
C LEU A 4 15.01 17.96 -10.59
N THR A 5 14.57 17.82 -11.85
CA THR A 5 14.42 16.52 -12.49
C THR A 5 15.76 15.80 -12.63
N GLU A 6 15.79 14.57 -12.21
CA GLU A 6 16.90 13.64 -12.47
C GLU A 6 16.56 12.75 -13.66
N LYS A 7 17.53 12.51 -14.55
CA LYS A 7 17.34 11.64 -15.73
C LYS A 7 18.04 10.32 -15.51
N THR A 8 17.32 9.22 -15.64
CA THR A 8 17.92 7.89 -15.63
C THR A 8 18.81 7.73 -16.87
N LEU A 9 20.09 7.43 -16.64
CA LEU A 9 21.08 7.14 -17.68
C LEU A 9 21.16 5.63 -17.94
N GLN A 10 21.20 4.83 -16.86
CA GLN A 10 21.24 3.39 -16.90
C GLN A 10 20.54 2.80 -15.69
N SER A 11 19.89 1.64 -15.86
CA SER A 11 19.21 0.92 -14.79
C SER A 11 19.72 -0.52 -14.73
N HIS A 12 20.06 -0.98 -13.52
CA HIS A 12 20.50 -2.34 -13.25
C HIS A 12 19.58 -3.01 -12.24
N GLU A 13 18.93 -4.10 -12.64
CA GLU A 13 18.20 -4.94 -11.70
C GLU A 13 19.18 -5.68 -10.79
N VAL A 14 19.01 -5.51 -9.48
CA VAL A 14 19.86 -6.14 -8.45
C VAL A 14 19.16 -7.35 -7.83
N TYR A 15 17.83 -7.29 -7.70
CA TYR A 15 17.03 -8.37 -7.12
C TYR A 15 15.62 -8.35 -7.70
N ARG A 16 15.05 -9.53 -7.89
CA ARG A 16 13.64 -9.72 -8.25
C ARG A 16 13.03 -10.80 -7.36
N GLY A 17 12.11 -10.39 -6.49
CA GLY A 17 11.29 -11.26 -5.66
C GLY A 17 9.88 -11.47 -6.23
N ARG A 18 9.00 -12.04 -5.40
CA ARG A 18 7.56 -12.21 -5.72
C ARG A 18 6.79 -10.87 -5.67
N ILE A 19 7.17 -9.98 -4.75
CA ILE A 19 6.47 -8.72 -4.49
C ILE A 19 7.27 -7.54 -5.02
N ILE A 20 8.56 -7.46 -4.66
CA ILE A 20 9.42 -6.32 -4.97
C ILE A 20 10.48 -6.66 -6.02
N ARG A 21 10.87 -5.62 -6.72
CA ARG A 21 12.08 -5.60 -7.55
C ARG A 21 12.99 -4.50 -7.05
N VAL A 22 14.29 -4.77 -6.91
CA VAL A 22 15.28 -3.77 -6.52
C VAL A 22 16.18 -3.49 -7.70
N ARG A 23 16.37 -2.22 -8.00
CA ARG A 23 17.28 -1.74 -9.05
C ARG A 23 18.20 -0.65 -8.53
N ASN A 24 19.37 -0.56 -9.15
CA ASN A 24 20.32 0.52 -8.92
C ASN A 24 20.46 1.31 -10.23
N ASP A 25 20.06 2.57 -10.20
CA ASP A 25 19.99 3.46 -11.36
C ASP A 25 21.12 4.49 -11.31
N GLU A 26 21.85 4.61 -12.41
CA GLU A 26 22.71 5.76 -12.66
C GLU A 26 21.85 6.91 -13.18
N VAL A 27 21.97 8.07 -12.58
CA VAL A 27 21.17 9.26 -12.91
C VAL A 27 22.05 10.47 -13.20
N LEU A 28 21.55 11.34 -14.07
CA LEU A 28 22.11 12.68 -14.27
C LEU A 28 21.40 13.64 -13.31
N LEU A 29 22.17 14.25 -12.42
CA LEU A 29 21.69 15.22 -11.45
C LEU A 29 21.43 16.60 -12.09
N PRO A 30 20.62 17.46 -11.46
CA PRO A 30 20.34 18.82 -11.96
C PRO A 30 21.58 19.69 -12.17
N ASN A 31 22.67 19.42 -11.47
CA ASN A 31 23.95 20.13 -11.61
C ASN A 31 24.84 19.55 -12.75
N GLY A 32 24.39 18.51 -13.46
CA GLY A 32 25.10 17.83 -14.53
C GLY A 32 26.06 16.73 -14.06
N GLU A 33 26.15 16.47 -12.78
CA GLU A 33 26.93 15.36 -12.23
C GLU A 33 26.17 14.04 -12.28
N HIS A 34 26.90 12.92 -12.19
CA HIS A 34 26.33 11.59 -12.08
C HIS A 34 26.03 11.23 -10.62
N GLY A 35 24.94 10.52 -10.40
CA GLY A 35 24.55 9.99 -9.09
C GLY A 35 23.99 8.58 -9.21
N TRP A 36 23.76 7.95 -8.07
CA TRP A 36 23.16 6.61 -8.00
C TRP A 36 21.89 6.66 -7.16
N ARG A 37 20.88 5.86 -7.55
CA ARG A 37 19.62 5.71 -6.84
C ARG A 37 19.29 4.24 -6.68
N GLU A 38 19.19 3.79 -5.44
CA GLU A 38 18.65 2.49 -5.10
C GLU A 38 17.13 2.62 -5.02
N VAL A 39 16.41 1.83 -5.81
CA VAL A 39 14.96 1.91 -5.93
C VAL A 39 14.34 0.54 -5.72
N VAL A 40 13.33 0.50 -4.85
CA VAL A 40 12.44 -0.64 -4.67
C VAL A 40 11.18 -0.39 -5.50
N ASP A 41 10.94 -1.18 -6.53
CA ASP A 41 9.68 -1.16 -7.26
C ASP A 41 8.66 -2.05 -6.53
N HIS A 42 7.55 -1.44 -6.12
CA HIS A 42 6.44 -2.07 -5.42
C HIS A 42 5.13 -1.87 -6.21
N PRO A 43 4.21 -2.85 -6.24
CA PRO A 43 2.94 -2.73 -6.99
C PRO A 43 2.00 -1.65 -6.47
N GLY A 44 2.23 -1.14 -5.26
CA GLY A 44 1.31 -0.28 -4.56
C GLY A 44 0.27 -1.07 -3.76
N GLY A 45 -0.60 -0.35 -3.09
CA GLY A 45 -1.62 -0.94 -2.25
C GLY A 45 -2.77 0.00 -1.95
N VAL A 46 -3.67 -0.46 -1.11
CA VAL A 46 -4.83 0.28 -0.63
C VAL A 46 -4.89 0.24 0.89
N GLY A 47 -5.51 1.25 1.50
CA GLY A 47 -5.78 1.31 2.93
C GLY A 47 -7.13 1.93 3.21
N ILE A 48 -7.88 1.40 4.17
CA ILE A 48 -9.27 1.77 4.40
C ILE A 48 -9.48 2.19 5.86
N LEU A 49 -9.95 3.43 6.08
CA LEU A 49 -10.48 3.89 7.36
C LEU A 49 -11.97 3.61 7.38
N ALA A 50 -12.36 2.45 7.88
CA ALA A 50 -13.76 2.04 7.98
C ALA A 50 -14.33 2.41 9.34
N PHE A 51 -15.33 3.34 9.36
CA PHE A 51 -15.98 3.82 10.57
C PHE A 51 -17.37 3.22 10.70
N ASP A 52 -17.65 2.66 11.88
CA ASP A 52 -19.01 2.26 12.25
C ASP A 52 -19.87 3.45 12.72
N ASP A 53 -21.16 3.19 12.98
CA ASP A 53 -22.12 4.21 13.43
C ASP A 53 -21.79 4.81 14.82
N GLN A 54 -20.88 4.21 15.57
CA GLN A 54 -20.39 4.70 16.86
C GLN A 54 -19.07 5.48 16.73
N GLY A 55 -18.55 5.61 15.52
CA GLY A 55 -17.29 6.30 15.23
C GLY A 55 -16.05 5.48 15.59
N ARG A 56 -16.18 4.17 15.77
CA ARG A 56 -15.04 3.26 15.95
C ARG A 56 -14.47 2.88 14.60
N VAL A 57 -13.16 2.67 14.54
CA VAL A 57 -12.42 2.29 13.32
C VAL A 57 -12.18 0.80 13.32
N ALA A 58 -12.46 0.14 12.19
CA ALA A 58 -12.05 -1.24 11.99
C ALA A 58 -10.52 -1.32 11.87
N LEU A 59 -9.93 -2.22 12.64
CA LEU A 59 -8.50 -2.50 12.63
C LEU A 59 -8.27 -4.00 12.47
N VAL A 60 -7.11 -4.36 11.94
CA VAL A 60 -6.62 -5.75 11.89
C VAL A 60 -5.33 -5.87 12.68
N ARG A 61 -5.18 -6.97 13.41
CA ARG A 61 -3.94 -7.30 14.11
C ARG A 61 -3.25 -8.45 13.40
N GLN A 62 -2.03 -8.22 12.98
CA GLN A 62 -1.23 -9.24 12.31
C GLN A 62 0.26 -9.16 12.68
N PHE A 63 0.97 -10.27 12.53
CA PHE A 63 2.41 -10.31 12.74
C PHE A 63 3.15 -9.79 11.51
N ARG A 64 3.90 -8.71 11.68
CA ARG A 64 4.76 -8.16 10.61
C ARG A 64 6.19 -8.68 10.75
N TYR A 65 6.52 -9.66 9.92
CA TYR A 65 7.82 -10.34 9.99
C TYR A 65 9.01 -9.38 9.94
N ALA A 66 8.98 -8.35 9.08
CA ALA A 66 10.05 -7.36 9.00
C ALA A 66 10.27 -6.59 10.31
N MET A 67 9.19 -6.36 11.07
CA MET A 67 9.23 -5.67 12.37
C MET A 67 9.39 -6.63 13.55
N GLN A 68 9.24 -7.95 13.34
CA GLN A 68 9.27 -9.00 14.35
C GLN A 68 8.27 -8.77 15.51
N GLN A 69 7.09 -8.23 15.18
CA GLN A 69 6.04 -7.95 16.17
C GLN A 69 4.65 -7.96 15.55
N GLU A 70 3.64 -8.12 16.40
CA GLU A 70 2.24 -7.90 16.02
C GLU A 70 1.94 -6.41 16.03
N LEU A 71 1.25 -5.94 14.98
CA LEU A 71 0.81 -4.56 14.84
C LEU A 71 -0.69 -4.49 14.62
N TRP A 72 -1.28 -3.39 15.09
CA TRP A 72 -2.62 -2.98 14.73
C TRP A 72 -2.55 -2.05 13.53
N GLU A 73 -3.28 -2.37 12.49
CA GLU A 73 -3.23 -1.69 11.20
C GLU A 73 -4.64 -1.45 10.68
N LEU A 74 -4.77 -0.48 9.78
CA LEU A 74 -5.97 -0.37 8.97
C LEU A 74 -6.06 -1.58 8.03
N PRO A 75 -7.27 -2.05 7.67
CA PRO A 75 -7.44 -2.99 6.56
C PRO A 75 -6.71 -2.46 5.32
N ALA A 76 -5.83 -3.28 4.75
CA ALA A 76 -4.92 -2.84 3.71
C ALA A 76 -4.34 -4.02 2.93
N GLY A 77 -4.23 -3.89 1.62
CA GLY A 77 -3.61 -4.92 0.82
C GLY A 77 -2.93 -4.39 -0.44
N LYS A 78 -2.18 -5.28 -1.08
CA LYS A 78 -1.48 -4.99 -2.32
C LYS A 78 -2.44 -4.96 -3.51
N LEU A 79 -2.17 -4.08 -4.47
CA LEU A 79 -2.84 -4.13 -5.76
C LEU A 79 -2.43 -5.37 -6.55
N GLU A 80 -3.40 -6.05 -7.12
CA GLU A 80 -3.16 -7.05 -8.15
C GLU A 80 -2.82 -6.37 -9.49
N GLN A 81 -2.25 -7.16 -10.41
CA GLN A 81 -1.84 -6.61 -11.71
C GLN A 81 -3.03 -6.05 -12.50
N GLY A 82 -3.07 -4.73 -12.68
CA GLY A 82 -4.13 -4.03 -13.43
C GLY A 82 -5.43 -3.85 -12.65
N GLU A 83 -5.42 -4.12 -11.36
CA GLU A 83 -6.57 -3.91 -10.48
C GLU A 83 -6.83 -2.42 -10.28
N ASP A 84 -8.10 -2.03 -10.33
CA ASP A 84 -8.54 -0.69 -9.97
C ASP A 84 -8.40 -0.50 -8.43
N PRO A 85 -7.72 0.57 -7.96
CA PRO A 85 -7.50 0.76 -6.53
C PRO A 85 -8.79 0.85 -5.70
N PHE A 86 -9.88 1.35 -6.27
CA PHE A 86 -11.17 1.41 -5.56
C PHE A 86 -11.80 0.02 -5.38
N GLU A 87 -11.72 -0.82 -6.41
CA GLU A 87 -12.20 -2.20 -6.32
C GLU A 87 -11.33 -3.01 -5.34
N ALA A 88 -10.00 -2.80 -5.36
CA ALA A 88 -9.10 -3.38 -4.37
C ALA A 88 -9.48 -2.98 -2.93
N ALA A 89 -9.79 -1.72 -2.67
CA ALA A 89 -10.17 -1.25 -1.35
C ALA A 89 -11.46 -1.94 -0.83
N LYS A 90 -12.44 -2.17 -1.70
CA LYS A 90 -13.66 -2.92 -1.34
C LYS A 90 -13.36 -4.38 -1.04
N ARG A 91 -12.56 -5.01 -1.89
CA ARG A 91 -12.15 -6.41 -1.74
C ARG A 91 -11.39 -6.62 -0.43
N GLU A 92 -10.38 -5.81 -0.13
CA GLU A 92 -9.57 -5.93 1.10
C GLU A 92 -10.40 -5.70 2.37
N LEU A 93 -11.32 -4.74 2.37
CA LEU A 93 -12.21 -4.52 3.51
C LEU A 93 -13.10 -5.75 3.79
N GLU A 94 -13.60 -6.39 2.74
CA GLU A 94 -14.40 -7.59 2.86
C GLU A 94 -13.55 -8.80 3.28
N GLU A 95 -12.42 -9.03 2.64
CA GLU A 95 -11.54 -10.17 2.89
C GLU A 95 -10.99 -10.16 4.32
N GLU A 96 -10.42 -9.04 4.77
CA GLU A 96 -9.75 -8.94 6.06
C GLU A 96 -10.68 -8.69 7.25
N CYS A 97 -11.79 -7.98 7.04
CA CYS A 97 -12.69 -7.57 8.13
C CYS A 97 -14.08 -8.19 8.05
N GLY A 98 -14.46 -8.83 6.96
CA GLY A 98 -15.84 -9.26 6.73
C GLY A 98 -16.81 -8.09 6.68
N LEU A 99 -16.41 -6.97 6.07
CA LEU A 99 -17.18 -5.74 6.01
C LEU A 99 -17.32 -5.23 4.58
N THR A 100 -18.53 -4.76 4.26
CA THR A 100 -18.78 -3.90 3.10
C THR A 100 -19.27 -2.53 3.57
N ALA A 101 -19.32 -1.53 2.71
CA ALA A 101 -19.74 -0.20 3.05
C ALA A 101 -20.64 0.43 1.98
N ASP A 102 -21.58 1.31 2.39
CA ASP A 102 -22.44 2.05 1.47
C ASP A 102 -21.70 3.20 0.78
N HIS A 103 -20.77 3.83 1.51
CA HIS A 103 -20.10 5.05 1.06
C HIS A 103 -18.58 4.93 1.19
N TYR A 104 -17.88 5.31 0.13
CA TYR A 104 -16.43 5.45 0.10
C TYR A 104 -16.06 6.87 -0.34
N THR A 105 -15.18 7.51 0.43
CA THR A 105 -14.62 8.82 0.10
C THR A 105 -13.12 8.71 -0.02
N SER A 106 -12.57 9.05 -1.18
CA SER A 106 -11.12 9.01 -1.39
C SER A 106 -10.42 10.06 -0.52
N LEU A 107 -9.35 9.66 0.15
CA LEU A 107 -8.40 10.55 0.81
C LEU A 107 -7.18 10.85 -0.07
N GLY A 108 -7.11 10.23 -1.26
CA GLY A 108 -5.99 10.39 -2.19
C GLY A 108 -4.89 9.35 -2.02
N GLU A 109 -3.70 9.73 -2.41
CA GLU A 109 -2.51 8.89 -2.44
C GLU A 109 -1.58 9.19 -1.27
N PHE A 110 -1.07 8.14 -0.64
CA PHE A 110 -0.06 8.23 0.39
C PHE A 110 1.24 7.56 -0.09
N TYR A 111 2.34 8.26 0.09
CA TYR A 111 3.68 7.80 -0.30
C TYR A 111 4.48 7.48 0.96
N PRO A 112 4.54 6.21 1.40
CA PRO A 112 5.13 5.86 2.70
C PRO A 112 6.64 6.06 2.75
N THR A 113 7.35 5.86 1.63
CA THR A 113 8.82 5.81 1.64
C THR A 113 9.40 6.43 0.37
N VAL A 114 9.17 7.71 0.15
CA VAL A 114 9.56 8.45 -1.08
C VAL A 114 11.07 8.47 -1.38
N GLY A 115 11.93 8.10 -0.43
CA GLY A 115 13.37 8.14 -0.61
C GLY A 115 13.92 7.02 -1.49
N TYR A 116 13.25 5.86 -1.55
CA TYR A 116 13.76 4.70 -2.30
C TYR A 116 12.66 3.72 -2.76
N ASP A 117 11.40 3.88 -2.38
CA ASP A 117 10.32 2.97 -2.74
C ASP A 117 9.31 3.66 -3.66
N THR A 118 8.79 2.92 -4.63
CA THR A 118 7.74 3.38 -5.55
C THR A 118 6.34 3.09 -5.04
N GLU A 119 6.19 2.59 -3.82
CA GLU A 119 4.89 2.27 -3.24
C GLU A 119 3.98 3.50 -3.17
N ILE A 120 2.78 3.34 -3.69
CA ILE A 120 1.66 4.28 -3.53
C ILE A 120 0.55 3.54 -2.82
N ILE A 121 0.07 4.08 -1.69
CA ILE A 121 -1.10 3.56 -0.98
C ILE A 121 -2.28 4.47 -1.29
N TYR A 122 -3.27 3.96 -1.99
CA TYR A 122 -4.53 4.64 -2.23
C TYR A 122 -5.43 4.47 -1.01
N THR A 123 -5.98 5.57 -0.50
CA THR A 123 -6.68 5.56 0.79
C THR A 123 -8.12 6.02 0.67
N TRP A 124 -9.01 5.37 1.42
CA TRP A 124 -10.44 5.72 1.50
C TRP A 124 -10.95 5.74 2.93
N VAL A 125 -11.93 6.58 3.17
CA VAL A 125 -12.86 6.46 4.30
C VAL A 125 -14.05 5.66 3.83
N ALA A 126 -14.45 4.64 4.61
CA ALA A 126 -15.65 3.85 4.39
C ALA A 126 -16.63 4.04 5.54
N THR A 127 -17.92 4.24 5.23
CA THR A 127 -19.02 4.42 6.20
C THR A 127 -20.28 3.70 5.75
N GLY A 128 -21.24 3.48 6.68
CA GLY A 128 -22.40 2.64 6.42
C GLY A 128 -21.98 1.18 6.28
N LEU A 129 -21.32 0.66 7.34
CA LEU A 129 -20.75 -0.67 7.33
C LEU A 129 -21.80 -1.76 7.47
N HIS A 130 -21.65 -2.83 6.68
CA HIS A 130 -22.46 -4.05 6.75
C HIS A 130 -21.57 -5.26 6.96
N GLU A 131 -21.98 -6.18 7.82
CA GLU A 131 -21.25 -7.42 8.06
C GLU A 131 -21.46 -8.41 6.92
N THR A 132 -20.39 -9.06 6.52
CA THR A 132 -20.34 -10.16 5.56
C THR A 132 -19.36 -11.23 6.06
N HIS A 133 -18.81 -12.05 5.20
CA HIS A 133 -17.89 -13.12 5.55
C HIS A 133 -16.45 -12.75 5.21
N MET A 134 -15.55 -12.95 6.18
CA MET A 134 -14.10 -12.87 5.93
C MET A 134 -13.62 -13.98 5.00
N HIS A 135 -12.68 -13.64 4.14
CA HIS A 135 -12.06 -14.58 3.20
C HIS A 135 -10.55 -14.31 3.11
N LEU A 136 -9.80 -14.72 4.13
CA LEU A 136 -8.35 -14.54 4.17
C LEU A 136 -7.65 -15.43 3.14
N ASP A 137 -6.57 -14.95 2.59
CA ASP A 137 -5.65 -15.75 1.79
C ASP A 137 -5.01 -16.86 2.64
N ALA A 138 -4.56 -17.94 1.98
CA ALA A 138 -4.07 -19.13 2.68
C ALA A 138 -2.83 -18.89 3.56
N ASP A 139 -2.09 -17.82 3.30
CA ASP A 139 -0.90 -17.39 4.05
C ASP A 139 -1.14 -16.13 4.90
N GLU A 140 -2.39 -15.70 5.03
CA GLU A 140 -2.80 -14.57 5.89
C GLU A 140 -3.35 -15.04 7.23
N PHE A 141 -2.79 -14.49 8.29
CA PHE A 141 -3.19 -14.76 9.68
C PHE A 141 -3.37 -13.42 10.39
N LEU A 142 -4.61 -12.94 10.43
CA LEU A 142 -4.96 -11.69 11.10
C LEU A 142 -6.26 -11.82 11.91
N THR A 143 -6.47 -10.87 12.82
CA THR A 143 -7.67 -10.81 13.66
C THR A 143 -8.25 -9.39 13.58
N PRO A 144 -9.47 -9.21 13.07
CA PRO A 144 -10.13 -7.91 13.05
C PRO A 144 -10.67 -7.52 14.43
N ASP A 145 -10.76 -6.21 14.68
CA ASP A 145 -11.39 -5.59 15.86
C ASP A 145 -11.95 -4.20 15.49
N ARG A 146 -12.71 -3.57 16.41
CA ARG A 146 -13.33 -2.23 16.25
C ARG A 146 -13.28 -1.43 17.54
#